data_1127e75f4b25fb043c334161a21ad481
#
_entry.id   1127e75f4b25fb043c334161a21ad481
#
_cell.length_a   1.000
_cell.length_b   1.000
_cell.length_c   1.000
_cell.angle_alpha   90.00
_cell.angle_beta   90.00
_cell.angle_gamma   90.00
#
_symmetry.space_group_name_H-M   'P 1'
#
loop_
_entity.id
_entity.type
_entity.pdbx_description
1 polymer ?
#
loop_
_entity_poly.entity_id
_entity_poly.type
_entity_poly.pdbx_seq_one_letter_code
_entity_poly.pdbx_strand_id
1 'polypeptide(L)'
;DVFFTNTRTKALKKLGLDYETLKEQYPKLIHAQITGFGETGPMANDPGFDNVCYWALGGPMYSSMEKGTAPIIPPSSFGDNNLACTMAGAICAALYKQKCTGEGSKIVSSLYSQALYNMTEPLLSIQCSDQDTYPKSRLENTPLNNTYVCKDGKWIMVCCHEYERYFPSFMQIIGREDLITD
;
A
#
# COMPACT_ATOMS: atom_id res chain seq x y z
N ASP A 1 -9.01 -25.91 10.67
CA ASP A 1 -8.05 -25.59 9.62
C ASP A 1 -7.57 -24.15 9.73
N VAL A 2 -8.39 -23.15 9.41
CA VAL A 2 -8.02 -21.73 9.48
C VAL A 2 -9.04 -20.96 10.31
N PHE A 3 -8.58 -20.18 11.27
CA PHE A 3 -9.36 -19.17 11.97
C PHE A 3 -8.94 -17.81 11.48
N PHE A 4 -9.83 -17.12 10.76
CA PHE A 4 -9.57 -15.80 10.20
C PHE A 4 -10.43 -14.74 10.88
N THR A 5 -9.82 -13.62 11.28
CA THR A 5 -10.52 -12.58 12.04
C THR A 5 -9.93 -11.19 11.82
N ASN A 6 -10.77 -10.16 11.90
CA ASN A 6 -10.39 -8.75 12.00
C ASN A 6 -10.66 -8.16 13.40
N THR A 7 -10.96 -9.01 14.38
CA THR A 7 -11.19 -8.61 15.77
C THR A 7 -9.85 -8.23 16.42
N ARG A 8 -9.84 -7.11 17.16
CA ARG A 8 -8.63 -6.61 17.84
C ARG A 8 -8.11 -7.62 18.87
N THR A 9 -6.80 -7.72 19.00
CA THR A 9 -6.11 -8.69 19.88
C THR A 9 -6.59 -8.66 21.32
N LYS A 10 -6.86 -7.47 21.88
CA LYS A 10 -7.42 -7.33 23.25
C LYS A 10 -8.80 -7.96 23.40
N ALA A 11 -9.63 -7.89 22.37
CA ALA A 11 -10.95 -8.52 22.39
C ALA A 11 -10.85 -10.04 22.20
N LEU A 12 -9.98 -10.52 21.32
CA LEU A 12 -9.71 -11.94 21.14
C LEU A 12 -9.24 -12.60 22.45
N LYS A 13 -8.31 -11.96 23.17
CA LYS A 13 -7.85 -12.46 24.50
C LYS A 13 -8.99 -12.58 25.49
N LYS A 14 -9.91 -11.61 25.54
CA LYS A 14 -11.09 -11.69 26.43
C LYS A 14 -12.05 -12.83 26.08
N LEU A 15 -12.08 -13.23 24.80
CA LEU A 15 -12.93 -14.31 24.30
C LEU A 15 -12.25 -15.68 24.33
N GLY A 16 -10.96 -15.74 24.67
CA GLY A 16 -10.16 -16.97 24.58
C GLY A 16 -9.93 -17.44 23.14
N LEU A 17 -9.97 -16.51 22.18
CA LEU A 17 -9.82 -16.76 20.74
C LEU A 17 -8.51 -16.22 20.18
N ASP A 18 -7.58 -15.78 21.02
CA ASP A 18 -6.24 -15.40 20.61
C ASP A 18 -5.37 -16.63 20.29
N TYR A 19 -4.34 -16.40 19.49
CA TYR A 19 -3.46 -17.48 19.03
C TYR A 19 -2.86 -18.31 20.16
N GLU A 20 -2.39 -17.68 21.23
CA GLU A 20 -1.71 -18.37 22.32
C GLU A 20 -2.65 -19.35 23.04
N THR A 21 -3.91 -18.95 23.24
CA THR A 21 -4.94 -19.80 23.82
C THR A 21 -5.35 -20.93 22.87
N LEU A 22 -5.57 -20.60 21.59
CA LEU A 22 -6.06 -21.60 20.64
C LEU A 22 -5.01 -22.62 20.22
N LYS A 23 -3.73 -22.26 20.16
CA LYS A 23 -2.65 -23.19 19.75
C LYS A 23 -2.47 -24.37 20.73
N GLU A 24 -2.77 -24.16 22.01
CA GLU A 24 -2.69 -25.24 23.01
C GLU A 24 -3.72 -26.32 22.76
N GLN A 25 -4.92 -25.92 22.34
CA GLN A 25 -6.02 -26.84 22.06
C GLN A 25 -5.99 -27.38 20.62
N TYR A 26 -5.50 -26.54 19.69
CA TYR A 26 -5.50 -26.81 18.26
C TYR A 26 -4.11 -26.53 17.65
N PRO A 27 -3.10 -27.37 17.91
CA PRO A 27 -1.71 -27.11 17.51
C PRO A 27 -1.50 -27.01 16.00
N LYS A 28 -2.45 -27.51 15.20
CA LYS A 28 -2.43 -27.40 13.74
C LYS A 28 -3.18 -26.19 13.20
N LEU A 29 -3.82 -25.39 14.06
CA LEU A 29 -4.62 -24.26 13.61
C LEU A 29 -3.76 -23.17 12.96
N ILE A 30 -4.20 -22.68 11.82
CA ILE A 30 -3.71 -21.45 11.23
C ILE A 30 -4.56 -20.31 11.75
N HIS A 31 -3.97 -19.44 12.57
CA HIS A 31 -4.65 -18.27 13.11
C HIS A 31 -4.23 -17.05 12.31
N ALA A 32 -5.12 -16.48 11.52
CA ALA A 32 -4.89 -15.34 10.64
C ALA A 32 -5.69 -14.13 11.14
N GLN A 33 -4.98 -13.03 11.46
CA GLN A 33 -5.59 -11.82 12.01
C GLN A 33 -5.22 -10.60 11.19
N ILE A 34 -6.22 -9.78 10.86
CA ILE A 34 -6.07 -8.44 10.29
C ILE A 34 -6.36 -7.40 11.38
N THR A 35 -5.54 -6.35 11.45
CA THR A 35 -5.70 -5.21 12.36
C THR A 35 -5.52 -3.89 11.64
N GLY A 36 -5.82 -2.77 12.30
CA GLY A 36 -5.48 -1.44 11.78
C GLY A 36 -3.97 -1.19 11.78
N PHE A 37 -3.30 -1.47 12.92
CA PHE A 37 -1.92 -1.03 13.20
C PHE A 37 -0.96 -2.13 13.64
N GLY A 38 -1.39 -3.40 13.66
CA GLY A 38 -0.59 -4.51 14.19
C GLY A 38 -0.90 -4.84 15.65
N GLU A 39 -0.14 -5.78 16.22
CA GLU A 39 -0.32 -6.25 17.60
C GLU A 39 0.54 -5.49 18.63
N THR A 40 1.52 -4.75 18.17
CA THR A 40 2.52 -4.06 19.01
C THR A 40 2.57 -2.57 18.68
N GLY A 41 3.18 -1.79 19.55
CA GLY A 41 3.29 -0.35 19.39
C GLY A 41 2.15 0.44 20.04
N PRO A 42 2.24 1.77 20.03
CA PRO A 42 1.32 2.65 20.76
C PRO A 42 -0.13 2.55 20.26
N MET A 43 -0.34 2.25 18.97
CA MET A 43 -1.65 2.18 18.34
C MET A 43 -2.22 0.75 18.21
N ALA A 44 -1.60 -0.25 18.81
CA ALA A 44 -1.97 -1.65 18.62
C ALA A 44 -3.44 -1.99 18.95
N ASN A 45 -4.07 -1.23 19.84
CA ASN A 45 -5.46 -1.44 20.23
C ASN A 45 -6.43 -0.39 19.67
N ASP A 46 -5.94 0.51 18.83
CA ASP A 46 -6.78 1.54 18.25
C ASP A 46 -7.70 0.94 17.17
N PRO A 47 -8.91 1.51 17.00
CA PRO A 47 -9.77 1.12 15.91
C PRO A 47 -9.13 1.53 14.58
N GLY A 48 -9.25 0.68 13.57
CA GLY A 48 -8.67 0.92 12.27
C GLY A 48 -9.67 0.74 11.14
N PHE A 49 -9.68 1.71 10.23
CA PHE A 49 -10.40 1.66 8.97
C PHE A 49 -9.44 2.00 7.83
N ASP A 50 -9.75 1.53 6.64
CA ASP A 50 -8.98 1.75 5.42
C ASP A 50 -8.54 3.20 5.24
N ASN A 51 -9.50 4.13 5.25
CA ASN A 51 -9.23 5.56 5.03
C ASN A 51 -8.28 6.17 6.08
N VAL A 52 -8.27 5.65 7.31
CA VAL A 52 -7.41 6.16 8.38
C VAL A 52 -6.06 5.46 8.39
N CYS A 53 -6.05 4.12 8.46
CA CYS A 53 -4.82 3.36 8.69
C CYS A 53 -3.98 3.24 7.42
N TYR A 54 -4.64 2.91 6.29
CA TYR A 54 -3.95 2.73 5.02
C TYR A 54 -3.71 4.08 4.33
N TRP A 55 -4.78 4.85 4.07
CA TRP A 55 -4.67 6.06 3.25
C TRP A 55 -4.03 7.24 3.99
N ALA A 56 -4.59 7.66 5.14
CA ALA A 56 -4.13 8.87 5.80
C ALA A 56 -2.79 8.65 6.53
N LEU A 57 -2.72 7.70 7.46
CA LEU A 57 -1.52 7.46 8.27
C LEU A 57 -0.44 6.68 7.54
N GLY A 58 -0.83 5.78 6.63
CA GLY A 58 0.11 5.02 5.80
C GLY A 58 0.75 5.82 4.67
N GLY A 59 0.22 7.00 4.34
CA GLY A 59 0.81 7.95 3.39
C GLY A 59 0.25 7.98 1.97
N PRO A 60 -0.46 6.96 1.43
CA PRO A 60 -0.93 7.00 0.04
C PRO A 60 -1.77 8.23 -0.30
N MET A 61 -2.60 8.69 0.62
CA MET A 61 -3.43 9.90 0.40
C MET A 61 -2.58 11.14 0.13
N TYR A 62 -1.52 11.32 0.93
CA TYR A 62 -0.66 12.49 0.81
C TYR A 62 0.25 12.43 -0.42
N SER A 63 0.79 11.25 -0.73
CA SER A 63 1.66 11.08 -1.90
C SER A 63 0.92 11.12 -3.24
N SER A 64 -0.39 10.86 -3.22
CA SER A 64 -1.21 10.85 -4.45
C SER A 64 -1.88 12.19 -4.76
N MET A 65 -1.70 13.22 -3.94
CA MET A 65 -2.27 14.55 -4.19
C MET A 65 -1.33 15.45 -4.96
N GLU A 66 -1.87 16.38 -5.72
CA GLU A 66 -1.10 17.49 -6.31
C GLU A 66 -0.70 18.47 -5.19
N LYS A 67 0.54 18.93 -5.18
CA LYS A 67 1.08 19.91 -4.22
C LYS A 67 0.21 21.16 -4.17
N GLY A 68 -0.19 21.55 -2.98
CA GLY A 68 -1.02 22.74 -2.77
C GLY A 68 -2.53 22.53 -2.93
N THR A 69 -2.98 21.30 -3.19
CA THR A 69 -4.41 20.97 -3.27
C THR A 69 -4.90 20.27 -1.99
N ALA A 70 -6.21 20.13 -1.85
CA ALA A 70 -6.79 19.31 -0.81
C ALA A 70 -6.56 17.81 -1.11
N PRO A 71 -6.36 16.97 -0.08
CA PRO A 71 -6.32 15.53 -0.26
C PRO A 71 -7.58 15.00 -0.93
N ILE A 72 -7.42 14.00 -1.78
CA ILE A 72 -8.55 13.30 -2.39
C ILE A 72 -9.30 12.45 -1.36
N ILE A 73 -10.58 12.24 -1.58
CA ILE A 73 -11.32 11.18 -0.90
C ILE A 73 -10.98 9.86 -1.60
N PRO A 74 -10.33 8.91 -0.93
CA PRO A 74 -9.88 7.68 -1.58
C PRO A 74 -11.04 6.76 -1.97
N PRO A 75 -10.83 5.86 -2.94
CA PRO A 75 -11.79 4.81 -3.23
C PRO A 75 -12.01 3.92 -2.01
N SER A 76 -13.28 3.59 -1.74
CA SER A 76 -13.64 2.74 -0.59
C SER A 76 -12.96 1.37 -0.66
N SER A 77 -12.45 0.89 0.47
CA SER A 77 -11.88 -0.47 0.64
C SER A 77 -10.70 -0.80 -0.27
N PHE A 78 -9.99 0.18 -0.82
CA PHE A 78 -8.84 -0.07 -1.68
C PHE A 78 -7.69 -0.74 -0.90
N GLY A 79 -7.35 -0.22 0.26
CA GLY A 79 -6.33 -0.79 1.15
C GLY A 79 -6.79 -2.12 1.76
N ASP A 80 -8.07 -2.25 2.11
CA ASP A 80 -8.67 -3.51 2.58
C ASP A 80 -8.48 -4.62 1.53
N ASN A 81 -8.76 -4.35 0.26
CA ASN A 81 -8.61 -5.32 -0.83
C ASN A 81 -7.14 -5.71 -1.05
N ASN A 82 -6.21 -4.75 -0.98
CA ASN A 82 -4.78 -5.04 -1.06
C ASN A 82 -4.33 -5.96 0.08
N LEU A 83 -4.74 -5.64 1.31
CA LEU A 83 -4.44 -6.46 2.48
C LEU A 83 -5.08 -7.85 2.38
N ALA A 84 -6.30 -7.95 1.86
CA ALA A 84 -6.98 -9.23 1.66
C ALA A 84 -6.20 -10.15 0.73
N CYS A 85 -5.65 -9.64 -0.38
CA CYS A 85 -4.80 -10.41 -1.29
C CYS A 85 -3.52 -10.90 -0.59
N THR A 86 -2.87 -10.03 0.17
CA THR A 86 -1.68 -10.38 0.97
C THR A 86 -2.00 -11.49 1.99
N MET A 87 -3.11 -11.36 2.70
CA MET A 87 -3.55 -12.35 3.68
C MET A 87 -3.91 -13.69 3.02
N ALA A 88 -4.58 -13.69 1.88
CA ALA A 88 -4.87 -14.90 1.14
C ALA A 88 -3.59 -15.66 0.77
N GLY A 89 -2.58 -14.96 0.24
CA GLY A 89 -1.27 -15.54 -0.05
C GLY A 89 -0.57 -16.11 1.19
N ALA A 90 -0.59 -15.37 2.30
CA ALA A 90 0.00 -15.82 3.57
C ALA A 90 -0.71 -17.06 4.13
N ILE A 91 -2.05 -17.12 4.04
CA ILE A 91 -2.83 -18.28 4.46
C ILE A 91 -2.51 -19.50 3.57
N CYS A 92 -2.40 -19.34 2.26
CA CYS A 92 -2.00 -20.42 1.35
C CYS A 92 -0.60 -20.97 1.69
N ALA A 93 0.35 -20.07 1.96
CA ALA A 93 1.70 -20.48 2.38
C ALA A 93 1.69 -21.24 3.73
N ALA A 94 0.89 -20.78 4.68
CA ALA A 94 0.73 -21.46 5.98
C ALA A 94 0.04 -22.83 5.84
N LEU A 95 -0.94 -22.97 4.97
CA LEU A 95 -1.59 -24.24 4.66
C LEU A 95 -0.61 -25.25 4.03
N TYR A 96 0.25 -24.75 3.14
CA TYR A 96 1.32 -25.58 2.58
C TYR A 96 2.32 -26.04 3.64
N LYS A 97 2.78 -25.11 4.51
CA LYS A 97 3.63 -25.46 5.67
C LYS A 97 2.95 -26.49 6.55
N GLN A 98 1.70 -26.26 6.93
CA GLN A 98 0.93 -27.18 7.78
C GLN A 98 0.86 -28.60 7.17
N LYS A 99 0.64 -28.68 5.85
CA LYS A 99 0.60 -29.95 5.14
C LYS A 99 1.96 -30.67 5.18
N CYS A 100 3.06 -29.94 5.13
CA CYS A 100 4.41 -30.53 5.13
C CYS A 100 4.91 -30.89 6.53
N THR A 101 4.58 -30.08 7.56
CA THR A 101 5.14 -30.21 8.90
C THR A 101 4.14 -30.72 9.95
N GLY A 102 2.85 -30.63 9.67
CA GLY A 102 1.80 -30.90 10.65
C GLY A 102 1.57 -29.78 11.67
N GLU A 103 2.27 -28.64 11.55
CA GLU A 103 2.22 -27.52 12.50
C GLU A 103 1.33 -26.40 12.00
N GLY A 104 0.60 -25.77 12.92
CA GLY A 104 -0.13 -24.53 12.67
C GLY A 104 0.76 -23.30 12.51
N SER A 105 0.16 -22.15 12.29
CA SER A 105 0.88 -20.88 12.18
C SER A 105 0.05 -19.72 12.68
N LYS A 106 0.73 -18.69 13.21
CA LYS A 106 0.15 -17.38 13.44
C LYS A 106 0.51 -16.47 12.27
N ILE A 107 -0.49 -15.81 11.71
CA ILE A 107 -0.35 -14.80 10.66
C ILE A 107 -1.01 -13.52 11.17
N VAL A 108 -0.28 -12.43 11.15
CA VAL A 108 -0.81 -11.10 11.50
C VAL A 108 -0.35 -10.10 10.45
N SER A 109 -1.27 -9.31 9.95
CA SER A 109 -0.96 -8.15 9.13
C SER A 109 -1.88 -6.98 9.49
N SER A 110 -1.54 -5.80 9.02
CA SER A 110 -2.29 -4.59 9.29
C SER A 110 -2.45 -3.71 8.06
N LEU A 111 -3.50 -2.89 8.06
CA LEU A 111 -3.71 -1.89 7.02
C LEU A 111 -2.52 -0.92 6.92
N TYR A 112 -1.97 -0.52 8.07
CA TYR A 112 -0.82 0.35 8.13
C TYR A 112 0.43 -0.30 7.51
N SER A 113 0.75 -1.56 7.87
CA SER A 113 1.89 -2.26 7.29
C SER A 113 1.74 -2.51 5.78
N GLN A 114 0.52 -2.77 5.32
CA GLN A 114 0.23 -2.90 3.89
C GLN A 114 0.44 -1.59 3.15
N ALA A 115 0.04 -0.46 3.75
CA ALA A 115 0.32 0.85 3.18
C ALA A 115 1.83 1.12 3.06
N LEU A 116 2.60 0.87 4.12
CA LEU A 116 4.06 1.03 4.09
C LEU A 116 4.72 0.16 3.01
N TYR A 117 4.23 -1.07 2.83
CA TYR A 117 4.70 -1.93 1.74
C TYR A 117 4.41 -1.32 0.36
N ASN A 118 3.20 -0.82 0.15
CA ASN A 118 2.82 -0.21 -1.12
C ASN A 118 3.51 1.16 -1.36
N MET A 119 3.96 1.81 -0.28
CA MET A 119 4.68 3.09 -0.30
C MET A 119 6.21 2.92 -0.21
N THR A 120 6.74 1.71 -0.46
CA THR A 120 8.17 1.41 -0.32
C THR A 120 9.04 2.35 -1.15
N GLU A 121 8.67 2.61 -2.41
CA GLU A 121 9.44 3.48 -3.30
C GLU A 121 9.47 4.94 -2.80
N PRO A 122 8.34 5.63 -2.53
CA PRO A 122 8.36 6.96 -1.93
C PRO A 122 9.10 7.03 -0.59
N LEU A 123 8.97 6.02 0.27
CA LEU A 123 9.65 5.98 1.55
C LEU A 123 11.18 5.87 1.41
N LEU A 124 11.65 5.02 0.49
CA LEU A 124 13.08 4.90 0.19
C LEU A 124 13.62 6.18 -0.45
N SER A 125 12.87 6.80 -1.34
CA SER A 125 13.24 8.06 -1.98
C SER A 125 13.48 9.16 -0.94
N ILE A 126 12.57 9.35 0.01
CA ILE A 126 12.73 10.32 1.10
C ILE A 126 13.93 9.99 1.99
N GLN A 127 14.20 8.70 2.25
CA GLN A 127 15.32 8.28 3.10
C GLN A 127 16.69 8.40 2.42
N CYS A 128 16.72 8.24 1.10
CA CYS A 128 17.96 8.20 0.33
C CYS A 128 18.28 9.53 -0.37
N SER A 129 17.34 10.47 -0.43
CA SER A 129 17.50 11.77 -1.09
C SER A 129 16.96 12.90 -0.22
N ASP A 130 17.82 13.84 0.13
CA ASP A 130 17.42 15.06 0.86
C ASP A 130 16.52 16.00 0.03
N GLN A 131 16.36 15.72 -1.26
CA GLN A 131 15.62 16.56 -2.20
C GLN A 131 14.20 16.04 -2.47
N ASP A 132 13.89 14.78 -2.15
CA ASP A 132 12.56 14.23 -2.39
C ASP A 132 11.59 14.63 -1.28
N THR A 133 10.63 15.45 -1.64
CA THR A 133 9.53 15.85 -0.75
C THR A 133 8.19 15.47 -1.34
N TYR A 134 7.24 15.15 -0.49
CA TYR A 134 5.85 14.88 -0.88
C TYR A 134 4.91 15.87 -0.20
N PRO A 135 3.77 16.22 -0.80
CA PRO A 135 3.35 15.84 -2.14
C PRO A 135 4.18 16.56 -3.21
N LYS A 136 4.33 15.93 -4.39
CA LYS A 136 4.99 16.53 -5.55
C LYS A 136 4.00 17.32 -6.39
N SER A 137 4.47 18.39 -7.03
CA SER A 137 3.73 19.03 -8.11
C SER A 137 3.96 18.24 -9.40
N ARG A 138 2.92 18.10 -10.22
CA ARG A 138 3.09 17.56 -11.57
C ARG A 138 4.06 18.38 -12.44
N LEU A 139 4.30 19.66 -12.11
CA LEU A 139 5.27 20.51 -12.77
C LEU A 139 6.72 20.17 -12.41
N GLU A 140 6.94 19.41 -11.33
CA GLU A 140 8.25 18.91 -10.92
C GLU A 140 8.57 17.55 -11.61
N ASN A 141 7.58 16.91 -12.25
CA ASN A 141 7.78 15.67 -12.98
C ASN A 141 8.34 15.91 -14.38
N THR A 142 9.02 14.90 -14.93
CA THR A 142 9.48 14.95 -16.31
C THR A 142 8.31 14.97 -17.30
N PRO A 143 8.45 15.61 -18.47
CA PRO A 143 7.38 15.62 -19.48
C PRO A 143 6.93 14.24 -19.94
N LEU A 144 7.82 13.25 -19.91
CA LEU A 144 7.51 11.88 -20.34
C LEU A 144 6.97 10.97 -19.21
N ASN A 145 6.84 11.51 -17.99
CA ASN A 145 6.14 10.82 -16.89
C ASN A 145 5.20 11.80 -16.19
N ASN A 146 4.13 12.16 -16.88
CA ASN A 146 3.23 13.23 -16.44
C ASN A 146 1.83 13.09 -17.01
N THR A 147 0.90 13.88 -16.48
CA THR A 147 -0.49 13.94 -16.92
C THR A 147 -0.77 15.23 -17.70
N TYR A 148 -1.57 15.11 -18.75
CA TYR A 148 -1.91 16.23 -19.64
C TYR A 148 -3.41 16.27 -19.95
N VAL A 149 -3.95 17.49 -20.02
CA VAL A 149 -5.33 17.68 -20.48
C VAL A 149 -5.34 17.77 -22.02
N CYS A 150 -6.21 17.01 -22.64
CA CYS A 150 -6.43 17.03 -24.08
C CYS A 150 -7.40 18.17 -24.49
N LYS A 151 -7.44 18.47 -25.78
CA LYS A 151 -8.33 19.51 -26.34
C LYS A 151 -9.83 19.28 -26.03
N ASP A 152 -10.23 18.03 -25.89
CA ASP A 152 -11.60 17.62 -25.55
C ASP A 152 -11.88 17.61 -24.03
N GLY A 153 -10.95 18.09 -23.21
CA GLY A 153 -11.07 18.15 -21.75
C GLY A 153 -10.76 16.85 -21.03
N LYS A 154 -10.44 15.77 -21.74
CA LYS A 154 -10.02 14.52 -21.12
C LYS A 154 -8.55 14.57 -20.71
N TRP A 155 -8.17 13.69 -19.80
CA TRP A 155 -6.79 13.56 -19.35
C TRP A 155 -6.13 12.33 -19.96
N ILE A 156 -4.84 12.47 -20.25
CA ILE A 156 -3.95 11.35 -20.61
C ILE A 156 -2.80 11.28 -19.62
N MET A 157 -2.28 10.09 -19.42
CA MET A 157 -1.02 9.83 -18.73
C MET A 157 0.03 9.44 -19.74
N VAL A 158 1.16 10.15 -19.75
CA VAL A 158 2.38 9.76 -20.48
C VAL A 158 3.31 9.09 -19.47
N CYS A 159 3.83 7.91 -19.81
CA CYS A 159 4.74 7.17 -18.95
C CYS A 159 5.81 6.49 -19.82
N CYS A 160 6.96 7.17 -19.98
CA CYS A 160 8.13 6.67 -20.71
C CYS A 160 9.35 6.86 -19.82
N HIS A 161 9.88 5.78 -19.26
CA HIS A 161 11.01 5.85 -18.31
C HIS A 161 12.36 6.09 -18.99
N GLU A 162 12.53 5.69 -20.25
CA GLU A 162 13.76 5.93 -21.03
C GLU A 162 13.72 7.34 -21.66
N TYR A 163 13.90 8.37 -20.83
CA TYR A 163 13.72 9.78 -21.22
C TYR A 163 14.51 10.15 -22.47
N GLU A 164 15.81 9.95 -22.46
CA GLU A 164 16.73 10.32 -23.55
C GLU A 164 16.36 9.68 -24.88
N ARG A 165 15.82 8.46 -24.83
CA ARG A 165 15.43 7.70 -26.02
C ARG A 165 14.17 8.26 -26.67
N TYR A 166 13.19 8.64 -25.89
CA TYR A 166 11.85 8.97 -26.39
C TYR A 166 11.56 10.46 -26.46
N PHE A 167 12.33 11.30 -25.75
CA PHE A 167 12.10 12.73 -25.70
C PHE A 167 12.16 13.39 -27.07
N PRO A 168 13.18 13.15 -27.93
CA PRO A 168 13.22 13.76 -29.26
C PRO A 168 12.01 13.44 -30.13
N SER A 169 11.61 12.17 -30.18
CA SER A 169 10.43 11.75 -30.95
C SER A 169 9.13 12.32 -30.41
N PHE A 170 9.02 12.43 -29.09
CA PHE A 170 7.86 13.05 -28.44
C PHE A 170 7.77 14.53 -28.78
N MET A 171 8.87 15.28 -28.75
CA MET A 171 8.93 16.69 -29.14
C MET A 171 8.56 16.90 -30.61
N GLN A 172 9.00 16.01 -31.51
CA GLN A 172 8.58 16.03 -32.91
C GLN A 172 7.08 15.85 -33.08
N ILE A 173 6.48 14.87 -32.38
CA ILE A 173 5.03 14.59 -32.45
C ILE A 173 4.20 15.79 -32.01
N ILE A 174 4.63 16.52 -30.98
CA ILE A 174 3.91 17.69 -30.47
C ILE A 174 4.30 19.01 -31.17
N GLY A 175 5.20 18.97 -32.16
CA GLY A 175 5.67 20.16 -32.92
C GLY A 175 6.53 21.12 -32.10
N ARG A 176 7.30 20.60 -31.14
CA ARG A 176 8.20 21.36 -30.27
C ARG A 176 9.65 20.88 -30.40
N GLU A 177 10.11 20.74 -31.66
CA GLU A 177 11.50 20.33 -31.94
C GLU A 177 12.53 21.33 -31.40
N ASP A 178 12.12 22.58 -31.15
CA ASP A 178 12.92 23.61 -30.50
C ASP A 178 13.43 23.19 -29.11
N LEU A 179 12.78 22.26 -28.43
CA LEU A 179 13.14 21.79 -27.10
C LEU A 179 14.07 20.56 -27.09
N ILE A 180 14.44 20.01 -28.26
CA ILE A 180 15.28 18.80 -28.32
C ILE A 180 16.73 19.09 -27.92
N THR A 181 17.16 20.34 -28.06
CA THR A 181 18.55 20.75 -27.85
C THR A 181 18.81 21.54 -26.55
N ASP A 182 17.79 21.66 -25.68
CA ASP A 182 17.88 22.37 -24.39
C ASP A 182 18.33 21.45 -23.22
#